data_0ce5bd6b67c64c56bf00ace532928eec
#
_entry.id   0ce5bd6b67c64c56bf00ace532928eec
#
_cell.length_a   1.000
_cell.length_b   1.000
_cell.length_c   1.000
_cell.angle_alpha   90.00
_cell.angle_beta   90.00
_cell.angle_gamma   90.00
#
_symmetry.space_group_name_H-M   'P 1'
#
loop_
_entity.id
_entity.type
_entity.pdbx_description
1 polymer ?
#
loop_
_entity_poly.entity_id
_entity_poly.type
_entity_poly.pdbx_seq_one_letter_code
_entity_poly.pdbx_strand_id
1 'polypeptide(L)'
;MWSNLAKIAQLQNFPWLLLGDFNEVLYGEDKLGGRRVNLNRALEFKDCLNACNLLDLGFSGPKFTWSNLRQITDLVLERIDRCFANFEWRVLFPEASVTHLPRVFSDHCSVLLELFKPPLLSLISRSNSKPCGYTILSFLRS
;
A
#
# COMPACT_ATOMS: atom_id res chain seq x y z
N MET A 1 12.57 -6.23 11.00
CA MET A 1 11.69 -6.46 9.83
C MET A 1 12.14 -5.62 8.64
N TRP A 2 12.30 -4.32 8.79
CA TRP A 2 12.63 -3.38 7.70
C TRP A 2 14.00 -3.58 7.06
N SER A 3 15.03 -4.06 7.80
CA SER A 3 16.38 -4.33 7.28
C SER A 3 16.42 -5.36 6.15
N ASN A 4 15.50 -6.32 6.15
CA ASN A 4 15.43 -7.32 5.06
C ASN A 4 14.84 -6.72 3.78
N LEU A 5 13.90 -5.79 3.90
CA LEU A 5 13.32 -5.09 2.76
C LEU A 5 14.37 -4.26 2.03
N ALA A 6 15.19 -3.51 2.79
CA ALA A 6 16.27 -2.72 2.22
C ALA A 6 17.31 -3.58 1.49
N LYS A 7 17.66 -4.78 2.02
CA LYS A 7 18.54 -5.73 1.34
C LYS A 7 17.95 -6.23 0.02
N ILE A 8 16.66 -6.55 -0.02
CA ILE A 8 15.99 -6.98 -1.25
C ILE A 8 16.01 -5.86 -2.29
N ALA A 9 15.74 -4.62 -1.88
CA ALA A 9 15.76 -3.47 -2.77
C ALA A 9 17.12 -3.21 -3.41
N GLN A 10 18.24 -3.44 -2.65
CA GLN A 10 19.61 -3.29 -3.16
C GLN A 10 20.00 -4.36 -4.19
N LEU A 11 19.36 -5.53 -4.15
CA LEU A 11 19.66 -6.64 -5.06
C LEU A 11 18.88 -6.59 -6.38
N GLN A 12 17.91 -5.68 -6.50
CA GLN A 12 16.99 -5.65 -7.63
C GLN A 12 16.79 -4.23 -8.17
N ASN A 13 17.04 -4.06 -9.46
CA ASN A 13 16.69 -2.85 -10.23
C ASN A 13 15.40 -3.07 -11.04
N PHE A 14 14.49 -3.92 -10.55
CA PHE A 14 13.24 -4.21 -11.26
C PHE A 14 12.09 -3.31 -10.78
N PRO A 15 11.08 -3.08 -11.63
CA PRO A 15 9.80 -2.53 -11.21
C PRO A 15 9.19 -3.42 -10.14
N TRP A 16 8.89 -2.88 -8.96
CA TRP A 16 8.30 -3.63 -7.87
C TRP A 16 7.31 -2.81 -7.05
N LEU A 17 6.41 -3.52 -6.42
CA LEU A 17 5.32 -2.98 -5.64
C LEU A 17 5.17 -3.79 -4.36
N LEU A 18 4.88 -3.11 -3.26
CA LEU A 18 4.49 -3.71 -1.98
C LEU A 18 3.05 -3.31 -1.68
N LEU A 19 2.21 -4.30 -1.41
CA LEU A 19 0.83 -4.10 -0.98
C LEU A 19 0.57 -4.97 0.24
N GLY A 20 0.02 -4.41 1.30
CA GLY A 20 -0.39 -5.17 2.48
C GLY A 20 -0.52 -4.35 3.75
N ASP A 21 -0.72 -5.08 4.85
CA ASP A 21 -0.72 -4.54 6.20
C ASP A 21 0.72 -4.43 6.72
N PHE A 22 1.17 -3.21 6.94
CA PHE A 22 2.51 -2.93 7.45
C PHE A 22 2.56 -2.85 8.98
N ASN A 23 1.39 -2.86 9.64
CA ASN A 23 1.25 -2.71 11.09
C ASN A 23 2.02 -1.48 11.64
N GLU A 24 2.16 -0.45 10.81
CA GLU A 24 2.89 0.77 11.16
C GLU A 24 2.21 2.01 10.55
N VAL A 25 2.22 3.08 11.34
CA VAL A 25 1.68 4.39 10.95
C VAL A 25 2.84 5.27 10.46
N LEU A 26 2.70 5.91 9.29
CA LEU A 26 3.73 6.79 8.73
C LEU A 26 3.66 8.21 9.27
N TYR A 27 2.45 8.72 9.43
CA TYR A 27 2.20 10.11 9.83
C TYR A 27 1.22 10.16 10.98
N GLY A 28 1.32 11.20 11.84
CA GLY A 28 0.40 11.37 12.95
C GLY A 28 -1.07 11.44 12.53
N GLU A 29 -1.34 11.97 11.35
CA GLU A 29 -2.68 12.06 10.76
C GLU A 29 -3.26 10.73 10.27
N ASP A 30 -2.43 9.68 10.16
CA ASP A 30 -2.87 8.33 9.81
C ASP A 30 -3.41 7.54 11.02
N LYS A 31 -3.53 8.20 12.15
CA LYS A 31 -4.07 7.63 13.39
C LYS A 31 -5.07 8.58 14.05
N LEU A 32 -6.18 8.01 14.51
CA LEU A 32 -7.16 8.66 15.34
C LEU A 32 -7.35 7.84 16.63
N GLY A 33 -7.30 8.51 17.77
CA GLY A 33 -7.52 7.89 19.09
C GLY A 33 -6.36 7.04 19.60
N GLY A 34 -6.53 6.54 20.83
CA GLY A 34 -5.55 5.71 21.51
C GLY A 34 -4.25 6.42 21.88
N ARG A 35 -3.17 5.65 22.01
CA ARG A 35 -1.83 6.19 22.32
C ARG A 35 -1.27 6.95 21.14
N ARG A 36 -0.45 7.98 21.42
CA ARG A 36 0.26 8.73 20.37
C ARG A 36 1.12 7.80 19.52
N VAL A 37 1.30 8.18 18.26
CA VAL A 37 2.19 7.46 17.30
C VAL A 37 3.61 7.41 17.88
N ASN A 38 4.23 6.25 17.80
CA ASN A 38 5.65 6.09 18.14
C ASN A 38 6.50 6.67 17.00
N LEU A 39 7.03 7.87 17.22
CA LEU A 39 7.78 8.60 16.19
C LEU A 39 9.03 7.86 15.74
N ASN A 40 9.72 7.13 16.62
CA ASN A 40 10.92 6.38 16.24
C ASN A 40 10.57 5.25 15.26
N ARG A 41 9.51 4.50 15.53
CA ARG A 41 9.05 3.44 14.62
C ARG A 41 8.57 3.98 13.29
N ALA A 42 7.83 5.10 13.31
CA ALA A 42 7.38 5.76 12.09
C ALA A 42 8.56 6.27 11.24
N LEU A 43 9.59 6.83 11.89
CA LEU A 43 10.83 7.24 11.22
C LEU A 43 11.60 6.06 10.65
N GLU A 44 11.82 4.99 11.42
CA GLU A 44 12.48 3.76 10.93
C GLU A 44 11.76 3.18 9.70
N PHE A 45 10.42 3.18 9.71
CA PHE A 45 9.63 2.71 8.57
C PHE A 45 9.83 3.64 7.36
N LYS A 46 9.75 4.95 7.57
CA LYS A 46 9.96 5.95 6.52
C LYS A 46 11.36 5.87 5.92
N ASP A 47 12.38 5.74 6.75
CA ASP A 47 13.78 5.61 6.31
C ASP A 47 13.98 4.34 5.49
N CYS A 48 13.32 3.24 5.87
CA CYS A 48 13.33 2.01 5.10
C CYS A 48 12.70 2.21 3.71
N LEU A 49 11.52 2.85 3.63
CA LEU A 49 10.86 3.14 2.35
C LEU A 49 11.75 4.02 1.46
N ASN A 50 12.38 5.04 2.02
CA ASN A 50 13.31 5.91 1.31
C ASN A 50 14.53 5.13 0.80
N ALA A 51 15.12 4.27 1.64
CA ALA A 51 16.26 3.42 1.25
C ALA A 51 15.90 2.42 0.13
N CYS A 52 14.63 2.06 0.03
CA CYS A 52 14.08 1.19 -1.01
C CYS A 52 13.59 1.94 -2.25
N ASN A 53 13.67 3.28 -2.29
CA ASN A 53 13.08 4.14 -3.31
C ASN A 53 11.58 3.86 -3.53
N LEU A 54 10.85 3.57 -2.46
CA LEU A 54 9.43 3.28 -2.48
C LEU A 54 8.60 4.51 -2.18
N LEU A 55 7.63 4.78 -3.03
CA LEU A 55 6.67 5.87 -2.93
C LEU A 55 5.30 5.31 -2.55
N ASP A 56 4.60 5.95 -1.60
CA ASP A 56 3.19 5.66 -1.32
C ASP A 56 2.36 6.07 -2.56
N LEU A 57 1.59 5.15 -3.09
CA LEU A 57 0.74 5.39 -4.26
C LEU A 57 -0.49 6.26 -3.94
N GLY A 58 -0.68 6.60 -2.67
CA GLY A 58 -1.87 7.29 -2.21
C GLY A 58 -3.09 6.37 -2.16
N PHE A 59 -4.27 6.93 -2.02
CA PHE A 59 -5.52 6.17 -1.99
C PHE A 59 -6.72 7.08 -2.30
N SER A 60 -7.83 6.44 -2.65
CA SER A 60 -9.18 6.99 -2.62
C SER A 60 -10.05 6.17 -1.65
N GLY A 61 -11.21 6.71 -1.24
CA GLY A 61 -12.10 6.05 -0.29
C GLY A 61 -11.79 6.38 1.18
N PRO A 62 -12.18 5.52 2.14
CA PRO A 62 -11.98 5.74 3.57
C PRO A 62 -10.52 5.95 3.94
N LYS A 63 -10.22 6.93 4.78
CA LYS A 63 -8.85 7.25 5.19
C LYS A 63 -8.19 6.14 5.99
N PHE A 64 -8.93 5.59 6.96
CA PHE A 64 -8.38 4.60 7.90
C PHE A 64 -8.72 3.19 7.43
N THR A 65 -7.73 2.34 7.37
CA THR A 65 -7.87 0.96 6.91
C THR A 65 -8.14 -0.03 8.03
N TRP A 66 -7.77 0.31 9.26
CA TRP A 66 -7.98 -0.53 10.44
C TRP A 66 -8.75 0.19 11.55
N SER A 67 -9.48 -0.58 12.35
CA SER A 67 -10.21 -0.12 13.53
C SER A 67 -10.18 -1.18 14.63
N ASN A 68 -10.05 -0.74 15.88
CA ASN A 68 -10.23 -1.64 17.02
C ASN A 68 -11.69 -2.02 17.30
N LEU A 69 -12.64 -1.55 16.49
CA LEU A 69 -14.08 -1.81 16.59
C LEU A 69 -14.72 -1.48 17.96
N ARG A 70 -14.10 -0.59 18.75
CA ARG A 70 -14.63 -0.17 20.04
C ARG A 70 -15.59 1.01 19.93
N GLN A 71 -16.26 1.33 21.03
CA GLN A 71 -17.11 2.53 21.11
C GLN A 71 -16.30 3.81 20.96
N ILE A 72 -16.97 4.92 20.66
CA ILE A 72 -16.36 6.21 20.31
C ILE A 72 -15.31 6.68 21.32
N THR A 73 -15.53 6.45 22.63
CA THR A 73 -14.60 6.84 23.70
C THR A 73 -13.26 6.12 23.64
N ASP A 74 -13.24 4.89 23.14
CA ASP A 74 -12.06 4.02 23.07
C ASP A 74 -11.71 3.65 21.63
N LEU A 75 -12.32 4.33 20.67
CA LEU A 75 -12.11 4.08 19.25
C LEU A 75 -10.67 4.42 18.84
N VAL A 76 -10.03 3.49 18.15
CA VAL A 76 -8.75 3.69 17.49
C VAL A 76 -8.91 3.34 16.02
N LEU A 77 -8.49 4.27 15.17
CA LEU A 77 -8.46 4.09 13.72
C LEU A 77 -7.04 4.32 13.24
N GLU A 78 -6.56 3.47 12.32
CA GLU A 78 -5.22 3.57 11.76
C GLU A 78 -5.23 3.29 10.24
N ARG A 79 -4.35 3.97 9.52
CA ARG A 79 -4.05 3.64 8.12
C ARG A 79 -2.74 2.85 8.08
N ILE A 80 -2.84 1.53 8.11
CA ILE A 80 -1.72 0.59 8.16
C ILE A 80 -1.64 -0.31 6.93
N ASP A 81 -2.74 -0.45 6.20
CA ASP A 81 -2.75 -1.12 4.89
C ASP A 81 -2.40 -0.11 3.81
N ARG A 82 -1.34 -0.37 3.06
CA ARG A 82 -0.78 0.59 2.10
C ARG A 82 -0.28 -0.10 0.85
N CYS A 83 -0.09 0.71 -0.18
CA CYS A 83 0.52 0.30 -1.43
C CYS A 83 1.69 1.23 -1.76
N PHE A 84 2.88 0.64 -1.88
CA PHE A 84 4.11 1.35 -2.24
C PHE A 84 4.67 0.78 -3.53
N ALA A 85 5.25 1.63 -4.36
CA ALA A 85 5.94 1.19 -5.57
C ALA A 85 7.19 2.03 -5.81
N ASN A 86 8.16 1.45 -6.53
CA ASN A 86 9.30 2.21 -7.00
C ASN A 86 8.94 3.01 -8.27
N PHE A 87 9.84 3.92 -8.66
CA PHE A 87 9.62 4.79 -9.81
C PHE A 87 9.45 3.98 -11.11
N GLU A 88 10.24 2.94 -11.31
CA GLU A 88 10.20 2.07 -12.48
C GLU A 88 8.83 1.41 -12.64
N TRP A 89 8.25 0.95 -11.53
CA TRP A 89 6.90 0.41 -11.53
C TRP A 89 5.86 1.48 -11.89
N ARG A 90 6.00 2.69 -11.32
CA ARG A 90 5.08 3.79 -11.59
C ARG A 90 5.10 4.23 -13.06
N VAL A 91 6.28 4.15 -13.72
CA VAL A 91 6.40 4.41 -15.16
C VAL A 91 5.66 3.36 -16.00
N LEU A 92 5.68 2.09 -15.57
CA LEU A 92 4.95 1.03 -16.28
C LEU A 92 3.43 1.12 -16.09
N PHE A 93 2.99 1.61 -14.93
CA PHE A 93 1.58 1.71 -14.57
C PHE A 93 1.22 3.14 -14.13
N PRO A 94 1.28 4.12 -15.06
CA PRO A 94 1.07 5.53 -14.71
C PRO A 94 -0.36 5.83 -14.24
N GLU A 95 -1.34 5.02 -14.66
CA GLU A 95 -2.76 5.18 -14.30
C GLU A 95 -3.19 4.31 -13.12
N ALA A 96 -2.26 3.55 -12.53
CA ALA A 96 -2.58 2.70 -11.40
C ALA A 96 -3.13 3.52 -10.23
N SER A 97 -4.19 3.03 -9.63
CA SER A 97 -4.89 3.66 -8.50
C SER A 97 -5.16 2.67 -7.38
N VAL A 98 -5.16 3.20 -6.16
CA VAL A 98 -5.45 2.45 -4.94
C VAL A 98 -6.76 2.95 -4.36
N THR A 99 -7.68 2.04 -4.04
CA THR A 99 -8.96 2.37 -3.44
C THR A 99 -9.14 1.55 -2.16
N HIS A 100 -9.36 2.25 -1.05
CA HIS A 100 -9.82 1.60 0.17
C HIS A 100 -11.32 1.37 0.05
N LEU A 101 -11.73 0.10 0.12
CA LEU A 101 -13.15 -0.25 0.08
C LEU A 101 -13.79 -0.06 1.47
N PRO A 102 -15.10 0.18 1.54
CA PRO A 102 -15.79 0.22 2.82
C PRO A 102 -15.57 -1.06 3.63
N ARG A 103 -15.43 -0.90 4.94
CA ARG A 103 -15.26 -2.04 5.86
C ARG A 103 -16.57 -2.83 5.94
N VAL A 104 -16.47 -4.16 5.74
CA VAL A 104 -17.60 -5.09 5.85
C VAL A 104 -17.14 -6.30 6.66
N PHE A 105 -17.70 -6.51 7.84
CA PHE A 105 -17.45 -7.66 8.72
C PHE A 105 -15.97 -7.91 9.12
N SER A 106 -15.10 -6.91 9.04
CA SER A 106 -13.68 -7.02 9.39
C SER A 106 -13.23 -5.77 10.15
N ASP A 107 -12.17 -5.87 10.91
CA ASP A 107 -11.46 -4.74 11.50
C ASP A 107 -10.57 -4.02 10.48
N HIS A 108 -10.30 -4.64 9.32
CA HIS A 108 -9.61 -4.04 8.18
C HIS A 108 -10.56 -3.69 7.02
N CYS A 109 -10.20 -2.65 6.26
CA CYS A 109 -10.74 -2.38 4.94
C CYS A 109 -9.98 -3.18 3.88
N SER A 110 -10.68 -3.69 2.89
CA SER A 110 -10.01 -4.23 1.71
C SER A 110 -9.35 -3.12 0.90
N VAL A 111 -8.14 -3.36 0.41
CA VAL A 111 -7.41 -2.44 -0.46
C VAL A 111 -7.42 -3.01 -1.88
N LEU A 112 -7.98 -2.25 -2.79
CA LEU A 112 -8.05 -2.58 -4.21
C LEU A 112 -6.97 -1.80 -4.96
N LEU A 113 -6.11 -2.51 -5.66
CA LEU A 113 -5.16 -1.95 -6.62
C LEU A 113 -5.67 -2.20 -8.04
N GLU A 114 -5.95 -1.12 -8.76
CA GLU A 114 -6.32 -1.16 -10.17
C GLU A 114 -5.13 -0.72 -11.02
N LEU A 115 -4.64 -1.58 -11.93
CA LEU A 115 -3.47 -1.30 -12.76
C LEU A 115 -3.81 -0.50 -14.02
N PHE A 116 -5.02 -0.70 -14.54
CA PHE A 116 -5.53 -0.02 -15.73
C PHE A 116 -6.97 0.40 -15.51
N LYS A 117 -7.31 1.62 -15.93
CA LYS A 117 -8.66 1.91 -16.43
C LYS A 117 -8.58 1.74 -17.96
N PRO A 118 -9.08 0.63 -18.54
CA PRO A 118 -9.13 0.55 -19.99
C PRO A 118 -10.00 1.72 -20.47
N PRO A 119 -9.55 2.56 -21.42
CA PRO A 119 -10.44 3.49 -22.08
C PRO A 119 -11.57 2.64 -22.68
N LEU A 120 -12.81 3.08 -22.52
CA LEU A 120 -14.04 2.39 -22.97
C LEU A 120 -14.01 1.93 -24.44
N LEU A 121 -13.01 2.34 -25.22
CA LEU A 121 -12.83 2.11 -26.65
C LEU A 121 -11.70 1.17 -27.04
N SER A 122 -10.88 0.63 -26.12
CA SER A 122 -9.74 -0.23 -26.49
C SER A 122 -10.05 -1.75 -26.41
N LEU A 123 -11.28 -2.15 -26.22
CA LEU A 123 -11.70 -3.56 -26.26
C LEU A 123 -11.72 -4.18 -27.67
N ILE A 124 -11.40 -3.42 -28.72
CA ILE A 124 -11.51 -3.92 -30.11
C ILE A 124 -10.18 -4.32 -30.73
N SER A 125 -9.03 -4.04 -30.14
CA SER A 125 -7.75 -4.38 -30.78
C SER A 125 -6.64 -4.70 -29.78
N ARG A 126 -6.57 -5.96 -29.35
CA ARG A 126 -5.29 -6.61 -29.00
C ARG A 126 -5.39 -8.12 -29.03
N SER A 127 -5.18 -8.68 -30.20
CA SER A 127 -4.59 -9.99 -30.34
C SER A 127 -3.06 -9.85 -30.25
N ASN A 128 -2.42 -10.75 -29.48
CA ASN A 128 -0.99 -11.02 -29.45
C ASN A 128 -0.03 -10.01 -28.85
N SER A 129 0.20 -10.08 -27.54
CA SER A 129 1.54 -9.97 -26.94
C SER A 129 1.54 -10.68 -25.57
N LYS A 130 2.55 -11.53 -25.34
CA LYS A 130 2.73 -12.31 -24.10
C LYS A 130 2.89 -11.37 -22.90
N PRO A 131 2.26 -11.65 -21.75
CA PRO A 131 2.49 -10.89 -20.53
C PRO A 131 3.91 -11.15 -20.03
N CYS A 132 4.69 -10.10 -19.88
CA CYS A 132 5.93 -10.11 -19.11
C CYS A 132 5.56 -10.37 -17.64
N GLY A 133 6.20 -11.36 -17.00
CA GLY A 133 5.86 -11.78 -15.65
C GLY A 133 6.18 -10.69 -14.64
N TYR A 134 5.17 -10.27 -13.87
CA TYR A 134 5.30 -9.33 -12.76
C TYR A 134 5.23 -10.09 -11.45
N THR A 135 6.17 -9.82 -10.54
CA THR A 135 6.15 -10.40 -9.20
C THR A 135 5.42 -9.45 -8.26
N ILE A 136 4.23 -9.83 -7.80
CA ILE A 136 3.50 -9.14 -6.74
C ILE A 136 3.89 -9.84 -5.43
N LEU A 137 4.62 -9.15 -4.55
CA LEU A 137 4.89 -9.63 -3.20
C LEU A 137 3.79 -9.11 -2.28
N SER A 138 2.82 -9.97 -1.96
CA SER A 138 1.82 -9.71 -0.93
C SER A 138 2.28 -10.29 0.39
N PHE A 139 2.39 -9.47 1.43
CA PHE A 139 2.59 -9.92 2.79
C PHE A 139 1.22 -9.99 3.48
N LEU A 140 0.58 -11.15 3.38
CA LEU A 140 -0.56 -11.48 4.23
C LEU A 140 -0.01 -12.08 5.53
N ARG A 141 -0.32 -11.47 6.67
CA ARG A 141 -0.20 -12.13 7.96
C ARG A 141 -1.58 -12.70 8.33
N SER A 142 -1.65 -14.00 8.46
CA SER A 142 -2.66 -14.72 9.23
C SER A 142 -2.43 -14.51 10.73
#